data_9d876592776b5e01c844274bcc1de4b1
#
_entry.id   9d876592776b5e01c844274bcc1de4b1
#
_cell.length_a   1.000
_cell.length_b   1.000
_cell.length_c   1.000
_cell.angle_alpha   90.00
_cell.angle_beta   90.00
_cell.angle_gamma   90.00
#
_symmetry.space_group_name_H-M   'P 1'
#
loop_
_entity.id
_entity.type
_entity.pdbx_description
1 polymer ?
#
loop_
_entity_poly.entity_id
_entity_poly.type
_entity_poly.pdbx_seq_one_letter_code
_entity_poly.pdbx_strand_id
1 'polypeptide(L)'
;MAVDTKKLFNEDLPAALAKNAEDAKTIGAKYQMNITGEGSWFIDVSATGPKCVPGEEPADCTITIASEDFQKLFENPQQNGMQLFFAGKLKVAGNNMLAMKLNKLFSYK
;
A
#
# COMPACT_ATOMS: atom_id res chain seq x y z
N MET A 1 -6.88 17.19 -5.59
CA MET A 1 -5.44 17.42 -5.39
C MET A 1 -4.70 16.10 -5.27
N ALA A 2 -3.50 16.04 -5.81
CA ALA A 2 -2.71 14.82 -5.75
C ALA A 2 -2.10 14.64 -4.36
N VAL A 3 -2.01 13.40 -3.90
CA VAL A 3 -1.30 13.09 -2.67
C VAL A 3 0.21 13.11 -2.96
N ASP A 4 0.99 13.59 -2.00
CA ASP A 4 2.44 13.49 -2.08
C ASP A 4 2.82 12.07 -1.72
N THR A 5 3.14 11.24 -2.72
CA THR A 5 3.40 9.83 -2.53
C THR A 5 4.56 9.56 -1.59
N LYS A 6 5.66 10.29 -1.76
CA LYS A 6 6.83 10.11 -0.89
C LYS A 6 6.53 10.49 0.55
N LYS A 7 5.83 11.60 0.74
CA LYS A 7 5.43 12.03 2.08
C LYS A 7 4.46 11.03 2.69
N LEU A 8 3.52 10.52 1.89
CA LEU A 8 2.56 9.53 2.38
C LEU A 8 3.27 8.31 2.96
N PHE A 9 4.17 7.72 2.20
CA PHE A 9 4.84 6.48 2.63
C PHE A 9 5.96 6.72 3.64
N ASN A 10 6.60 7.88 3.62
CA ASN A 10 7.70 8.15 4.54
C ASN A 10 7.24 8.75 5.87
N GLU A 11 6.12 9.44 5.88
CA GLU A 11 5.64 10.18 7.06
C GLU A 11 4.21 9.82 7.47
N ASP A 12 3.25 9.99 6.56
CA ASP A 12 1.83 9.89 6.91
C ASP A 12 1.41 8.46 7.23
N LEU A 13 1.79 7.50 6.39
CA LEU A 13 1.40 6.11 6.61
C LEU A 13 2.10 5.48 7.82
N PRO A 14 3.42 5.67 8.03
CA PRO A 14 4.04 5.17 9.25
C PRO A 14 3.38 5.70 10.51
N ALA A 15 3.04 6.99 10.54
CA ALA A 15 2.35 7.59 11.68
C ALA A 15 0.96 7.01 11.87
N ALA A 16 0.21 6.83 10.79
CA ALA A 16 -1.13 6.26 10.84
C ALA A 16 -1.09 4.80 11.30
N LEU A 17 -0.10 4.03 10.85
CA LEU A 17 0.06 2.64 11.27
C LEU A 17 0.40 2.54 12.76
N ALA A 18 1.28 3.42 13.25
CA ALA A 18 1.62 3.44 14.67
C ALA A 18 0.40 3.78 15.53
N LYS A 19 -0.43 4.69 15.06
CA LYS A 19 -1.65 5.10 15.75
C LYS A 19 -2.70 3.99 15.76
N ASN A 20 -2.71 3.13 14.75
CA ASN A 20 -3.67 2.04 14.59
C ASN A 20 -2.99 0.66 14.65
N ALA A 21 -1.94 0.55 15.45
CA ALA A 21 -1.05 -0.61 15.42
C ALA A 21 -1.78 -1.95 15.61
N GLU A 22 -2.65 -2.04 16.60
CA GLU A 22 -3.36 -3.30 16.87
C GLU A 22 -4.27 -3.69 15.72
N ASP A 23 -5.00 -2.73 15.16
CA ASP A 23 -5.91 -2.97 14.06
C ASP A 23 -5.11 -3.33 12.79
N ALA A 24 -4.02 -2.63 12.54
CA ALA A 24 -3.16 -2.90 11.39
C ALA A 24 -2.61 -4.33 11.41
N LYS A 25 -2.20 -4.82 12.57
CA LYS A 25 -1.68 -6.17 12.70
C LYS A 25 -2.72 -7.26 12.39
N THR A 26 -4.00 -6.94 12.43
CA THR A 26 -5.04 -7.91 12.07
C THR A 26 -5.02 -8.25 10.59
N ILE A 27 -4.36 -7.43 9.76
CA ILE A 27 -4.18 -7.74 8.34
C ILE A 27 -3.26 -8.94 8.19
N GLY A 28 -2.21 -9.04 9.02
CA GLY A 28 -1.38 -10.24 9.12
C GLY A 28 -0.52 -10.51 7.89
N ALA A 29 -0.04 -9.46 7.21
CA ALA A 29 0.67 -9.63 5.95
C ALA A 29 1.77 -8.59 5.78
N LYS A 30 2.64 -8.84 4.81
CA LYS A 30 3.71 -7.92 4.40
C LYS A 30 3.48 -7.53 2.95
N TYR A 31 3.63 -6.25 2.64
CA TYR A 31 3.42 -5.70 1.31
C TYR A 31 4.68 -5.02 0.81
N GLN A 32 4.98 -5.21 -0.47
CA GLN A 32 5.98 -4.43 -1.16
C GLN A 32 5.27 -3.53 -2.17
N MET A 33 5.38 -2.23 -1.98
CA MET A 33 4.76 -1.24 -2.87
C MET A 33 5.82 -0.64 -3.77
N ASN A 34 5.68 -0.86 -5.06
CA ASN A 34 6.58 -0.29 -6.07
C ASN A 34 5.81 0.74 -6.89
N ILE A 35 6.05 2.02 -6.61
CA ILE A 35 5.38 3.13 -7.29
C ILE A 35 6.30 3.67 -8.36
N THR A 36 6.06 3.32 -9.62
CA THR A 36 6.89 3.74 -10.74
C THR A 36 6.93 5.27 -10.82
N GLY A 37 8.13 5.82 -10.81
CA GLY A 37 8.34 7.27 -10.84
C GLY A 37 8.48 7.90 -9.46
N GLU A 38 8.19 7.17 -8.39
CA GLU A 38 8.29 7.70 -7.02
C GLU A 38 9.27 6.92 -6.15
N GLY A 39 9.20 5.60 -6.16
CA GLY A 39 10.06 4.77 -5.35
C GLY A 39 9.40 3.49 -4.91
N SER A 40 10.03 2.81 -3.96
CA SER A 40 9.53 1.55 -3.41
C SER A 40 9.50 1.62 -1.89
N TRP A 41 8.48 1.00 -1.29
CA TRP A 41 8.32 0.96 0.16
C TRP A 41 7.86 -0.41 0.60
N PHE A 42 8.39 -0.85 1.73
CA PHE A 42 8.01 -2.10 2.36
C PHE A 42 7.07 -1.80 3.53
N ILE A 43 5.92 -2.46 3.54
CA ILE A 43 4.90 -2.26 4.58
C ILE A 43 4.67 -3.59 5.30
N ASP A 44 5.00 -3.64 6.60
CA ASP A 44 4.79 -4.82 7.41
C ASP A 44 3.61 -4.55 8.38
N VAL A 45 2.50 -5.22 8.14
CA VAL A 45 1.33 -5.17 9.03
C VAL A 45 1.02 -6.56 9.57
N SER A 46 2.09 -7.32 9.83
CA SER A 46 2.03 -8.62 10.50
C SER A 46 2.39 -8.46 11.98
N ALA A 47 2.56 -9.59 12.66
CA ALA A 47 2.92 -9.59 14.09
C ALA A 47 4.24 -8.88 14.38
N THR A 48 5.13 -8.75 13.40
CA THR A 48 6.42 -8.07 13.56
C THR A 48 6.34 -6.57 13.29
N GLY A 49 5.20 -6.08 12.77
CA GLY A 49 4.98 -4.67 12.51
C GLY A 49 4.19 -3.99 13.62
N PRO A 50 3.52 -2.88 13.30
CA PRO A 50 3.47 -2.28 11.96
C PRO A 50 4.70 -1.42 11.65
N LYS A 51 5.08 -1.42 10.39
CA LYS A 51 6.12 -0.48 9.92
C LYS A 51 5.95 -0.22 8.43
N CYS A 52 6.45 0.92 7.98
CA CYS A 52 6.49 1.29 6.58
C CYS A 52 7.83 1.99 6.36
N VAL A 53 8.70 1.39 5.58
CA VAL A 53 10.06 1.88 5.36
C VAL A 53 10.38 1.89 3.87
N PRO A 54 11.24 2.82 3.41
CA PRO A 54 11.67 2.78 2.00
C PRO A 54 12.55 1.58 1.73
N GLY A 55 12.49 1.08 0.50
CA GLY A 55 13.31 -0.04 0.06
C GLY A 55 12.50 -1.23 -0.41
N GLU A 56 13.20 -2.31 -0.74
CA GLU A 56 12.60 -3.54 -1.22
C GLU A 56 12.91 -4.69 -0.26
N GLU A 57 11.89 -5.46 0.07
CA GLU A 57 12.00 -6.61 0.96
C GLU A 57 11.08 -7.73 0.47
N PRO A 58 11.35 -8.98 0.79
CA PRO A 58 10.43 -10.07 0.49
C PRO A 58 9.09 -9.84 1.18
N ALA A 59 8.00 -9.99 0.44
CA ALA A 59 6.66 -9.71 0.93
C ALA A 59 5.67 -10.77 0.47
N ASP A 60 4.53 -10.84 1.16
CA ASP A 60 3.46 -11.77 0.79
C ASP A 60 2.71 -11.28 -0.44
N CYS A 61 2.73 -9.98 -0.69
CA CYS A 61 2.07 -9.37 -1.81
C CYS A 61 2.92 -8.20 -2.31
N THR A 62 3.25 -8.20 -3.59
CA THR A 62 3.99 -7.11 -4.24
C THR A 62 3.07 -6.38 -5.19
N ILE A 63 2.98 -5.07 -5.03
CA ILE A 63 2.09 -4.24 -5.84
C ILE A 63 2.92 -3.24 -6.62
N THR A 64 2.74 -3.24 -7.94
CA THR A 64 3.43 -2.33 -8.85
C THR A 64 2.40 -1.46 -9.56
N ILE A 65 2.58 -0.15 -9.47
CA ILE A 65 1.64 0.80 -10.04
C ILE A 65 2.40 2.10 -10.39
N ALA A 66 1.99 2.75 -11.48
CA ALA A 66 2.55 4.05 -11.83
C ALA A 66 2.05 5.13 -10.88
N SER A 67 2.84 6.19 -10.68
CA SER A 67 2.50 7.22 -9.70
C SER A 67 1.16 7.91 -9.99
N GLU A 68 0.85 8.19 -11.25
CA GLU A 68 -0.43 8.81 -11.60
C GLU A 68 -1.62 7.87 -11.37
N ASP A 69 -1.44 6.57 -11.56
CA ASP A 69 -2.46 5.58 -11.27
C ASP A 69 -2.63 5.38 -9.76
N PHE A 70 -1.54 5.51 -9.02
CA PHE A 70 -1.59 5.45 -7.56
C PHE A 70 -2.43 6.59 -6.99
N GLN A 71 -2.38 7.78 -7.60
CA GLN A 71 -3.23 8.89 -7.16
C GLN A 71 -4.71 8.51 -7.24
N LYS A 72 -5.11 7.84 -8.31
CA LYS A 72 -6.48 7.38 -8.48
C LYS A 72 -6.84 6.29 -7.48
N LEU A 73 -5.91 5.38 -7.24
CA LEU A 73 -6.11 4.31 -6.25
C LEU A 73 -6.33 4.89 -4.86
N PHE A 74 -5.50 5.86 -4.49
CA PHE A 74 -5.56 6.45 -3.16
C PHE A 74 -6.84 7.27 -2.94
N GLU A 75 -7.35 7.90 -4.00
CA GLU A 75 -8.59 8.68 -3.94
C GLU A 75 -9.78 7.81 -3.56
N ASN A 76 -9.90 6.65 -4.20
CA ASN A 76 -10.98 5.71 -3.94
C ASN A 76 -10.48 4.29 -4.17
N PRO A 77 -9.86 3.68 -3.15
CA PRO A 77 -9.24 2.36 -3.31
C PRO A 77 -10.22 1.26 -3.73
N GLN A 78 -11.44 1.29 -3.23
CA GLN A 78 -12.41 0.25 -3.54
C GLN A 78 -12.82 0.28 -5.02
N GLN A 79 -13.22 1.44 -5.50
CA GLN A 79 -13.73 1.58 -6.86
C GLN A 79 -12.60 1.59 -7.88
N ASN A 80 -11.59 2.43 -7.67
CA ASN A 80 -10.52 2.61 -8.65
C ASN A 80 -9.55 1.42 -8.66
N GLY A 81 -9.39 0.74 -7.53
CA GLY A 81 -8.51 -0.43 -7.46
C GLY A 81 -8.90 -1.52 -8.43
N MET A 82 -10.18 -1.87 -8.48
CA MET A 82 -10.67 -2.89 -9.41
C MET A 82 -10.51 -2.45 -10.87
N GLN A 83 -10.83 -1.20 -11.17
CA GLN A 83 -10.69 -0.66 -12.52
C GLN A 83 -9.25 -0.69 -12.99
N LEU A 84 -8.31 -0.28 -12.14
CA LEU A 84 -6.89 -0.28 -12.47
C LEU A 84 -6.37 -1.70 -12.65
N PHE A 85 -6.83 -2.63 -11.82
CA PHE A 85 -6.41 -4.02 -11.92
C PHE A 85 -6.85 -4.64 -13.24
N PHE A 86 -8.11 -4.47 -13.62
CA PHE A 86 -8.63 -5.01 -14.88
C PHE A 86 -8.03 -4.32 -16.10
N ALA A 87 -7.65 -3.06 -15.97
CA ALA A 87 -6.99 -2.32 -17.05
C ALA A 87 -5.51 -2.67 -17.20
N GLY A 88 -4.96 -3.50 -16.31
CA GLY A 88 -3.54 -3.88 -16.34
C GLY A 88 -2.62 -2.79 -15.80
N LYS A 89 -3.16 -1.77 -15.15
CA LYS A 89 -2.38 -0.66 -14.59
C LYS A 89 -1.94 -0.90 -13.16
N LEU A 90 -2.63 -1.80 -12.47
CA LEU A 90 -2.28 -2.23 -11.13
C LEU A 90 -1.84 -3.69 -11.22
N LYS A 91 -0.57 -3.96 -10.95
CA LYS A 91 -0.02 -5.31 -11.01
C LYS A 91 0.16 -5.86 -9.61
N VAL A 92 -0.31 -7.08 -9.41
CA VAL A 92 -0.22 -7.75 -8.11
C VAL A 92 0.49 -9.07 -8.29
N ALA A 93 1.58 -9.26 -7.55
CA ALA A 93 2.29 -10.54 -7.49
C ALA A 93 2.13 -11.10 -6.09
N GLY A 94 1.91 -12.40 -5.98
CA GLY A 94 1.68 -13.07 -4.70
C GLY A 94 0.19 -13.24 -4.44
N ASN A 95 -0.23 -13.04 -3.20
CA ASN A 95 -1.61 -13.29 -2.80
C ASN A 95 -2.52 -12.12 -3.18
N ASN A 96 -3.38 -12.35 -4.18
CA ASN A 96 -4.31 -11.32 -4.66
C ASN A 96 -5.32 -10.87 -3.59
N MET A 97 -5.67 -11.76 -2.66
CA MET A 97 -6.60 -11.40 -1.60
C MET A 97 -6.02 -10.34 -0.67
N LEU A 98 -4.70 -10.34 -0.50
CA LEU A 98 -4.03 -9.34 0.32
C LEU A 98 -4.10 -7.94 -0.32
N ALA A 99 -4.12 -7.89 -1.66
CA ALA A 99 -4.27 -6.62 -2.35
C ALA A 99 -5.59 -5.93 -2.02
N MET A 100 -6.65 -6.70 -1.79
CA MET A 100 -7.94 -6.15 -1.40
C MET A 100 -7.90 -5.51 -0.01
N LYS A 101 -7.02 -6.00 0.86
CA LYS A 101 -6.87 -5.46 2.21
C LYS A 101 -6.14 -4.12 2.24
N LEU A 102 -5.55 -3.69 1.13
CA LEU A 102 -4.94 -2.37 1.02
C LEU A 102 -5.95 -1.24 1.26
N ASN A 103 -7.22 -1.49 0.96
CA ASN A 103 -8.27 -0.51 1.23
C ASN A 103 -8.25 -0.11 2.70
N LYS A 104 -8.04 -1.08 3.58
CA LYS A 104 -7.99 -0.84 5.02
C LYS A 104 -6.75 -0.02 5.38
N LEU A 105 -5.60 -0.34 4.78
CA LEU A 105 -4.37 0.40 5.02
C LEU A 105 -4.52 1.88 4.67
N PHE A 106 -5.08 2.16 3.51
CA PHE A 106 -5.23 3.54 3.06
C PHE A 106 -6.39 4.27 3.75
N SER A 107 -7.20 3.58 4.54
CA SER A 107 -8.23 4.21 5.35
C SER A 107 -7.69 4.77 6.66
N TYR A 108 -6.52 4.34 7.09
CA TYR A 108 -5.87 4.89 8.28
C TYR A 108 -5.35 6.29 7.96
N LYS A 109 -5.67 7.25 8.78
CA LYS A 109 -5.22 8.64 8.57
C LYS A 109 -4.97 9.35 9.88
#